data_866da4be91c4d6f40c6ab0d96e0e257a
#
_entry.id   866da4be91c4d6f40c6ab0d96e0e257a
#
_cell.length_a   1.000
_cell.length_b   1.000
_cell.length_c   1.000
_cell.angle_alpha   90.00
_cell.angle_beta   90.00
_cell.angle_gamma   90.00
#
_symmetry.space_group_name_H-M   'P 1'
#
loop_
_entity.id
_entity.type
_entity.pdbx_description
1 polymer ?
#
loop_
_entity_poly.entity_id
_entity_poly.type
_entity_poly.pdbx_seq_one_letter_code
_entity_poly.pdbx_strand_id
1 'polypeptide(L)'
;MKKASSKSILIGNGININFGGKAYTNDYIIKRILFNARANRYDLLFNGEISGDEIASIFVGLATWANAISDGKYDAIIPTEEKPILEDFKARYNWKVSHYYEVGLEDWLFILHVYFLQNADIADNWSSAKQGFERMMLDAIYNDGDIQEIHKVMGKPVKRWLLEFSNVFTLNYDNNIEDLIKRPVFHLHGDFRTPANSENPQTLIGHIRKIKGENVDIPHQFEHCFCDALFDYAGEHKYDIALAFEKGAEGLLSLEKSGVPSALFPAQIEELLRVHEEHPELTFGRNYHFAEFRELAGELHIIGMSPNNDSHIFKLI
;
A
#
# COMPACT_ATOMS: atom_id res chain seq x y z
N MET A 1 42.67 2.25 3.72
CA MET A 1 41.75 1.16 3.46
C MET A 1 40.57 1.73 2.68
N LYS A 2 40.30 1.28 1.45
CA LYS A 2 39.04 1.62 0.76
C LYS A 2 37.90 1.05 1.59
N LYS A 3 36.95 1.89 2.10
CA LYS A 3 35.70 1.39 2.66
C LYS A 3 35.09 0.46 1.61
N ALA A 4 34.81 -0.78 1.97
CA ALA A 4 34.07 -1.67 1.09
C ALA A 4 32.76 -0.94 0.72
N SER A 5 32.48 -0.85 -0.57
CA SER A 5 31.24 -0.26 -1.07
C SER A 5 30.08 -1.04 -0.44
N SER A 6 29.18 -0.36 0.22
CA SER A 6 27.97 -0.96 0.78
C SER A 6 27.12 -1.48 -0.39
N LYS A 7 26.66 -2.73 -0.29
CA LYS A 7 25.72 -3.32 -1.25
C LYS A 7 24.34 -3.34 -0.66
N SER A 8 23.39 -2.82 -1.41
CA SER A 8 21.97 -2.81 -1.05
C SER A 8 21.15 -3.51 -2.12
N ILE A 9 19.99 -4.04 -1.76
CA ILE A 9 19.07 -4.66 -2.71
C ILE A 9 17.65 -4.15 -2.49
N LEU A 10 16.91 -3.94 -3.60
CA LEU A 10 15.49 -3.67 -3.63
C LEU A 10 14.77 -4.81 -4.34
N ILE A 11 13.73 -5.35 -3.70
CA ILE A 11 13.02 -6.54 -4.12
C ILE A 11 11.54 -6.21 -4.36
N GLY A 12 11.03 -6.56 -5.53
CA GLY A 12 9.60 -6.47 -5.85
C GLY A 12 8.92 -7.84 -6.00
N ASN A 13 7.66 -7.84 -6.38
CA ASN A 13 6.79 -9.02 -6.43
C ASN A 13 7.26 -10.13 -7.39
N GLY A 14 8.16 -9.84 -8.33
CA GLY A 14 8.74 -10.86 -9.20
C GLY A 14 9.41 -12.01 -8.45
N ILE A 15 9.88 -11.81 -7.22
CA ILE A 15 10.41 -12.89 -6.39
C ILE A 15 9.30 -13.85 -5.96
N ASN A 16 8.12 -13.34 -5.57
CA ASN A 16 6.97 -14.15 -5.20
C ASN A 16 6.45 -14.94 -6.40
N ILE A 17 6.38 -14.32 -7.59
CA ILE A 17 5.99 -15.01 -8.81
C ILE A 17 6.99 -16.12 -9.15
N ASN A 18 8.29 -15.87 -8.99
CA ASN A 18 9.33 -16.86 -9.32
C ASN A 18 9.29 -18.09 -8.41
N PHE A 19 9.05 -17.91 -7.11
CA PHE A 19 9.07 -19.01 -6.12
C PHE A 19 7.68 -19.51 -5.75
N GLY A 20 6.66 -18.64 -5.69
CA GLY A 20 5.27 -18.98 -5.36
C GLY A 20 4.39 -19.24 -6.58
N GLY A 21 4.90 -18.95 -7.79
CA GLY A 21 4.23 -19.27 -9.05
C GLY A 21 3.14 -18.28 -9.45
N LYS A 22 2.27 -18.72 -10.35
CA LYS A 22 1.25 -17.89 -11.00
C LYS A 22 0.21 -17.30 -10.05
N ALA A 23 0.06 -17.86 -8.85
CA ALA A 23 -0.92 -17.40 -7.85
C ALA A 23 -0.75 -15.92 -7.48
N TYR A 24 0.46 -15.35 -7.70
CA TYR A 24 0.83 -13.98 -7.36
C TYR A 24 0.95 -13.05 -8.57
N THR A 25 0.47 -13.49 -9.74
CA THR A 25 0.30 -12.60 -10.90
C THR A 25 -1.05 -11.87 -10.84
N ASN A 26 -1.13 -10.70 -11.47
CA ASN A 26 -2.37 -9.90 -11.55
C ASN A 26 -3.57 -10.74 -12.00
N ASP A 27 -3.41 -11.57 -13.05
CA ASP A 27 -4.47 -12.43 -13.57
C ASP A 27 -5.04 -13.35 -12.49
N TYR A 28 -4.20 -13.99 -11.68
CA TYR A 28 -4.67 -14.90 -10.64
C TYR A 28 -5.23 -14.18 -9.42
N ILE A 29 -4.70 -13.02 -9.07
CA ILE A 29 -5.25 -12.18 -7.99
C ILE A 29 -6.66 -11.72 -8.38
N ILE A 30 -6.86 -11.23 -9.62
CA ILE A 30 -8.20 -10.84 -10.10
C ILE A 30 -9.16 -12.04 -10.10
N LYS A 31 -8.73 -13.19 -10.59
CA LYS A 31 -9.57 -14.41 -10.57
C LYS A 31 -10.00 -14.77 -9.15
N ARG A 32 -9.11 -14.58 -8.18
CA ARG A 32 -9.42 -14.80 -6.76
C ARG A 32 -10.44 -13.80 -6.25
N ILE A 33 -10.28 -12.50 -6.59
CA ILE A 33 -11.28 -11.48 -6.28
C ILE A 33 -12.64 -11.86 -6.83
N LEU A 34 -12.71 -12.19 -8.11
CA LEU A 34 -13.96 -12.57 -8.77
C LEU A 34 -14.62 -13.81 -8.15
N PHE A 35 -13.82 -14.81 -7.80
CA PHE A 35 -14.31 -16.02 -7.15
C PHE A 35 -14.85 -15.71 -5.74
N ASN A 36 -14.09 -15.00 -4.93
CA ASN A 36 -14.45 -14.66 -3.56
C ASN A 36 -15.65 -13.68 -3.49
N ALA A 37 -15.72 -12.71 -4.41
CA ALA A 37 -16.85 -11.81 -4.52
C ALA A 37 -18.16 -12.55 -4.79
N ARG A 38 -18.16 -13.47 -5.79
CA ARG A 38 -19.33 -14.31 -6.09
C ARG A 38 -19.71 -15.28 -4.98
N ALA A 39 -18.77 -15.60 -4.10
CA ALA A 39 -19.03 -16.39 -2.89
C ALA A 39 -19.48 -15.53 -1.69
N ASN A 40 -19.75 -14.24 -1.90
CA ASN A 40 -20.15 -13.25 -0.88
C ASN A 40 -19.12 -13.07 0.25
N ARG A 41 -17.85 -13.42 0.01
CA ARG A 41 -16.79 -13.30 1.01
C ARG A 41 -16.60 -11.84 1.46
N TYR A 42 -16.80 -10.89 0.56
CA TYR A 42 -16.49 -9.49 0.77
C TYR A 42 -17.67 -8.63 1.27
N ASP A 43 -18.86 -9.20 1.45
CA ASP A 43 -20.05 -8.45 1.88
C ASP A 43 -19.81 -7.64 3.16
N LEU A 44 -19.04 -8.20 4.11
CA LEU A 44 -18.69 -7.51 5.36
C LEU A 44 -17.75 -6.31 5.16
N LEU A 45 -16.94 -6.29 4.09
CA LEU A 45 -16.03 -5.18 3.80
C LEU A 45 -16.76 -3.97 3.23
N PHE A 46 -17.94 -4.19 2.67
CA PHE A 46 -18.78 -3.15 2.05
C PHE A 46 -20.08 -2.89 2.80
N ASN A 47 -20.26 -3.46 4.01
CA ASN A 47 -21.49 -3.34 4.81
C ASN A 47 -22.76 -3.70 4.02
N GLY A 48 -22.65 -4.56 3.01
CA GLY A 48 -23.74 -4.96 2.12
C GLY A 48 -24.15 -3.89 1.08
N GLU A 49 -23.43 -2.79 0.96
CA GLU A 49 -23.73 -1.71 -0.01
C GLU A 49 -23.31 -2.06 -1.43
N ILE A 50 -22.32 -2.92 -1.60
CA ILE A 50 -21.81 -3.39 -2.90
C ILE A 50 -21.85 -4.90 -2.91
N SER A 51 -22.62 -5.48 -3.83
CA SER A 51 -22.77 -6.92 -3.96
C SER A 51 -21.57 -7.56 -4.68
N GLY A 52 -21.38 -8.86 -4.47
CA GLY A 52 -20.33 -9.62 -5.16
C GLY A 52 -20.50 -9.63 -6.69
N ASP A 53 -21.72 -9.57 -7.20
CA ASP A 53 -21.99 -9.48 -8.64
C ASP A 53 -21.63 -8.09 -9.21
N GLU A 54 -21.86 -7.01 -8.46
CA GLU A 54 -21.42 -5.67 -8.84
C GLU A 54 -19.90 -5.58 -8.87
N ILE A 55 -19.21 -6.09 -7.85
CA ILE A 55 -17.74 -6.21 -7.84
C ILE A 55 -17.27 -6.95 -9.09
N ALA A 56 -17.83 -8.12 -9.36
CA ALA A 56 -17.45 -8.91 -10.52
C ALA A 56 -17.68 -8.19 -11.85
N SER A 57 -18.78 -7.44 -11.98
CA SER A 57 -19.09 -6.65 -13.16
C SER A 57 -18.07 -5.53 -13.41
N ILE A 58 -17.70 -4.82 -12.35
CA ILE A 58 -16.69 -3.75 -12.42
C ILE A 58 -15.34 -4.31 -12.87
N PHE A 59 -14.88 -5.40 -12.26
CA PHE A 59 -13.57 -5.97 -12.56
C PHE A 59 -13.46 -6.55 -13.97
N VAL A 60 -14.54 -7.12 -14.50
CA VAL A 60 -14.58 -7.58 -15.92
C VAL A 60 -14.46 -6.39 -16.87
N GLY A 61 -14.94 -5.21 -16.48
CA GLY A 61 -14.91 -3.98 -17.27
C GLY A 61 -13.58 -3.21 -17.26
N LEU A 62 -12.60 -3.57 -16.41
CA LEU A 62 -11.38 -2.78 -16.17
C LEU A 62 -10.63 -2.34 -17.44
N ALA A 63 -10.45 -3.24 -18.42
CA ALA A 63 -9.78 -2.88 -19.66
C ALA A 63 -10.53 -1.80 -20.46
N THR A 64 -11.86 -1.88 -20.47
CA THR A 64 -12.71 -0.88 -21.14
C THR A 64 -12.61 0.48 -20.46
N TRP A 65 -12.62 0.48 -19.13
CA TRP A 65 -12.46 1.69 -18.33
C TRP A 65 -11.07 2.32 -18.52
N ALA A 66 -10.00 1.50 -18.44
CA ALA A 66 -8.63 1.97 -18.63
C ALA A 66 -8.47 2.68 -19.99
N ASN A 67 -8.97 2.07 -21.08
CA ASN A 67 -8.91 2.68 -22.41
C ASN A 67 -9.70 3.99 -22.46
N ALA A 68 -10.92 4.02 -21.92
CA ALA A 68 -11.76 5.21 -21.93
C ALA A 68 -11.17 6.39 -21.13
N ILE A 69 -10.48 6.10 -20.01
CA ILE A 69 -9.75 7.10 -19.22
C ILE A 69 -8.55 7.61 -20.04
N SER A 70 -7.76 6.72 -20.64
CA SER A 70 -6.60 7.07 -21.45
C SER A 70 -6.97 7.90 -22.69
N ASP A 71 -8.14 7.63 -23.29
CA ASP A 71 -8.70 8.38 -24.41
C ASP A 71 -9.29 9.76 -24.00
N GLY A 72 -9.24 10.11 -22.70
CA GLY A 72 -9.71 11.40 -22.17
C GLY A 72 -11.22 11.53 -21.98
N LYS A 73 -11.98 10.43 -22.07
CA LYS A 73 -13.45 10.46 -21.95
C LYS A 73 -13.94 11.06 -20.62
N TYR A 74 -13.15 10.95 -19.56
CA TYR A 74 -13.53 11.33 -18.21
C TYR A 74 -12.77 12.55 -17.67
N ASP A 75 -11.95 13.24 -18.48
CA ASP A 75 -11.10 14.35 -18.06
C ASP A 75 -11.86 15.50 -17.39
N ALA A 76 -13.11 15.72 -17.80
CA ALA A 76 -13.95 16.80 -17.30
C ALA A 76 -14.51 16.57 -15.90
N ILE A 77 -14.61 15.31 -15.45
CA ILE A 77 -15.16 14.96 -14.13
C ILE A 77 -14.09 14.76 -13.07
N ILE A 78 -12.82 14.65 -13.46
CA ILE A 78 -11.72 14.49 -12.51
C ILE A 78 -11.43 15.82 -11.81
N PRO A 79 -11.42 15.84 -10.45
CA PRO A 79 -11.07 17.03 -9.68
C PRO A 79 -9.70 17.59 -10.06
N THR A 80 -9.54 18.92 -9.91
CA THR A 80 -8.29 19.60 -10.32
C THR A 80 -7.07 19.08 -9.56
N GLU A 81 -7.22 18.77 -8.29
CA GLU A 81 -6.20 18.21 -7.41
C GLU A 81 -5.74 16.80 -7.82
N GLU A 82 -6.59 16.04 -8.52
CA GLU A 82 -6.32 14.69 -8.99
C GLU A 82 -5.82 14.62 -10.43
N LYS A 83 -5.75 15.75 -11.13
CA LYS A 83 -5.20 15.82 -12.49
C LYS A 83 -3.79 15.20 -12.63
N PRO A 84 -2.85 15.38 -11.68
CA PRO A 84 -1.56 14.71 -11.74
C PRO A 84 -1.66 13.18 -11.76
N ILE A 85 -2.60 12.60 -11.01
CA ILE A 85 -2.85 11.15 -10.99
C ILE A 85 -3.37 10.67 -12.34
N LEU A 86 -4.32 11.43 -12.93
CA LEU A 86 -4.85 11.15 -14.27
C LEU A 86 -3.76 11.16 -15.34
N GLU A 87 -2.90 12.19 -15.35
CA GLU A 87 -1.82 12.30 -16.32
C GLU A 87 -0.78 11.18 -16.16
N ASP A 88 -0.44 10.81 -14.93
CA ASP A 88 0.44 9.68 -14.65
C ASP A 88 -0.19 8.35 -15.12
N PHE A 89 -1.49 8.15 -14.88
CA PHE A 89 -2.25 7.00 -15.39
C PHE A 89 -2.19 6.94 -16.93
N LYS A 90 -2.50 8.05 -17.64
CA LYS A 90 -2.45 8.12 -19.10
C LYS A 90 -1.06 7.84 -19.64
N ALA A 91 -0.02 8.32 -18.98
CA ALA A 91 1.36 8.05 -19.39
C ALA A 91 1.72 6.55 -19.32
N ARG A 92 1.21 5.83 -18.30
CA ARG A 92 1.41 4.38 -18.16
C ARG A 92 0.58 3.57 -19.15
N TYR A 93 -0.62 4.04 -19.52
CA TYR A 93 -1.55 3.36 -20.45
C TYR A 93 -1.68 4.10 -21.78
N ASN A 94 -0.55 4.50 -22.39
CA ASN A 94 -0.49 5.13 -23.71
C ASN A 94 -0.67 4.14 -24.87
N TRP A 95 -1.11 2.92 -24.57
CA TRP A 95 -1.36 1.80 -25.49
C TRP A 95 -2.73 1.18 -25.18
N LYS A 96 -3.28 0.44 -26.15
CA LYS A 96 -4.59 -0.19 -25.97
C LYS A 96 -4.50 -1.38 -25.03
N VAL A 97 -5.16 -1.30 -23.88
CA VAL A 97 -5.36 -2.40 -22.95
C VAL A 97 -6.35 -3.38 -23.54
N SER A 98 -5.95 -4.63 -23.70
CA SER A 98 -6.78 -5.69 -24.28
C SER A 98 -7.43 -6.59 -23.22
N HIS A 99 -6.76 -6.76 -22.08
CA HIS A 99 -7.20 -7.65 -21.01
C HIS A 99 -7.15 -6.95 -19.65
N TYR A 100 -8.09 -7.26 -18.76
CA TYR A 100 -8.18 -6.68 -17.42
C TYR A 100 -6.90 -6.87 -16.59
N TYR A 101 -6.19 -7.99 -16.76
CA TYR A 101 -4.95 -8.29 -16.01
C TYR A 101 -3.72 -7.50 -16.50
N GLU A 102 -3.82 -6.76 -17.58
CA GLU A 102 -2.79 -5.84 -18.05
C GLU A 102 -2.80 -4.52 -17.27
N VAL A 103 -3.88 -4.24 -16.55
CA VAL A 103 -3.99 -3.09 -15.64
C VAL A 103 -3.32 -3.45 -14.32
N GLY A 104 -2.46 -2.57 -13.80
CA GLY A 104 -1.80 -2.72 -12.51
C GLY A 104 -2.82 -2.77 -11.36
N LEU A 105 -2.54 -3.56 -10.32
CA LEU A 105 -3.47 -3.75 -9.19
C LEU A 105 -3.88 -2.42 -8.53
N GLU A 106 -2.93 -1.52 -8.35
CA GLU A 106 -3.16 -0.22 -7.70
C GLU A 106 -3.93 0.74 -8.62
N ASP A 107 -3.78 0.61 -9.94
CA ASP A 107 -4.53 1.42 -10.92
C ASP A 107 -6.03 1.09 -10.93
N TRP A 108 -6.41 -0.06 -10.40
CA TRP A 108 -7.84 -0.38 -10.24
C TRP A 108 -8.54 0.58 -9.30
N LEU A 109 -7.87 1.02 -8.23
CA LEU A 109 -8.46 2.03 -7.32
C LEU A 109 -8.76 3.33 -8.05
N PHE A 110 -7.88 3.78 -8.93
CA PHE A 110 -8.14 4.97 -9.73
C PHE A 110 -9.29 4.77 -10.72
N ILE A 111 -9.34 3.61 -11.39
CA ILE A 111 -10.46 3.28 -12.29
C ILE A 111 -11.79 3.22 -11.52
N LEU A 112 -11.80 2.61 -10.34
CA LEU A 112 -12.96 2.56 -9.45
C LEU A 112 -13.40 3.96 -9.03
N HIS A 113 -12.45 4.83 -8.68
CA HIS A 113 -12.75 6.22 -8.35
C HIS A 113 -13.43 6.94 -9.51
N VAL A 114 -12.91 6.82 -10.73
CA VAL A 114 -13.55 7.39 -11.93
C VAL A 114 -14.96 6.82 -12.15
N TYR A 115 -15.16 5.52 -11.88
CA TYR A 115 -16.48 4.90 -11.92
C TYR A 115 -17.46 5.57 -10.93
N PHE A 116 -17.03 5.82 -9.69
CA PHE A 116 -17.85 6.49 -8.68
C PHE A 116 -18.12 7.95 -9.07
N LEU A 117 -17.12 8.70 -9.53
CA LEU A 117 -17.30 10.08 -9.99
C LEU A 117 -18.30 10.21 -11.15
N GLN A 118 -18.34 9.22 -12.05
CA GLN A 118 -19.31 9.22 -13.15
C GLN A 118 -20.74 8.96 -12.66
N ASN A 119 -20.93 8.28 -11.54
CA ASN A 119 -22.22 7.91 -11.00
C ASN A 119 -22.55 8.80 -9.79
N ALA A 120 -23.11 9.97 -10.05
CA ALA A 120 -23.36 11.01 -9.04
C ALA A 120 -24.14 10.51 -7.81
N ASP A 121 -25.04 9.54 -7.98
CA ASP A 121 -25.85 8.98 -6.89
C ASP A 121 -25.03 8.21 -5.85
N ILE A 122 -23.81 7.76 -6.19
CA ILE A 122 -22.93 7.01 -5.31
C ILE A 122 -21.56 7.68 -5.09
N ALA A 123 -21.33 8.85 -5.71
CA ALA A 123 -20.04 9.54 -5.63
C ALA A 123 -19.59 9.83 -4.19
N ASP A 124 -20.53 10.24 -3.33
CA ASP A 124 -20.26 10.55 -1.92
C ASP A 124 -19.84 9.33 -1.10
N ASN A 125 -20.12 8.10 -1.57
CA ASN A 125 -19.77 6.86 -0.90
C ASN A 125 -18.34 6.40 -1.20
N TRP A 126 -17.60 7.12 -2.06
CA TRP A 126 -16.27 6.70 -2.50
C TRP A 126 -15.29 6.43 -1.34
N SER A 127 -15.26 7.30 -0.34
CA SER A 127 -14.31 7.13 0.78
C SER A 127 -14.51 5.81 1.54
N SER A 128 -15.76 5.41 1.77
CA SER A 128 -16.12 4.14 2.39
C SER A 128 -15.83 2.96 1.46
N ALA A 129 -16.25 3.07 0.21
CA ALA A 129 -16.03 2.04 -0.81
C ALA A 129 -14.54 1.80 -1.07
N LYS A 130 -13.71 2.86 -1.13
CA LYS A 130 -12.26 2.78 -1.32
C LYS A 130 -11.63 1.86 -0.28
N GLN A 131 -11.94 2.05 1.01
CA GLN A 131 -11.42 1.19 2.08
C GLN A 131 -11.84 -0.28 1.90
N GLY A 132 -13.08 -0.52 1.49
CA GLY A 132 -13.55 -1.87 1.18
C GLY A 132 -12.75 -2.51 0.04
N PHE A 133 -12.52 -1.76 -1.04
CA PHE A 133 -11.73 -2.23 -2.18
C PHE A 133 -10.26 -2.47 -1.83
N GLU A 134 -9.62 -1.59 -1.06
CA GLU A 134 -8.25 -1.77 -0.58
C GLU A 134 -8.12 -3.07 0.21
N ARG A 135 -9.00 -3.29 1.18
CA ARG A 135 -9.02 -4.51 2.00
C ARG A 135 -9.29 -5.77 1.18
N MET A 136 -10.23 -5.70 0.25
CA MET A 136 -10.52 -6.80 -0.68
C MET A 136 -9.30 -7.17 -1.51
N MET A 137 -8.55 -6.19 -2.02
CA MET A 137 -7.34 -6.43 -2.80
C MET A 137 -6.22 -7.00 -1.94
N LEU A 138 -6.04 -6.48 -0.71
CA LEU A 138 -5.09 -7.03 0.26
C LEU A 138 -5.43 -8.48 0.62
N ASP A 139 -6.72 -8.82 0.86
CA ASP A 139 -7.16 -10.20 1.10
C ASP A 139 -6.83 -11.10 -0.09
N ALA A 140 -7.09 -10.63 -1.30
CA ALA A 140 -6.79 -11.40 -2.51
C ALA A 140 -5.28 -11.59 -2.73
N ILE A 141 -4.43 -10.63 -2.35
CA ILE A 141 -2.97 -10.77 -2.37
C ILE A 141 -2.52 -11.74 -1.27
N TYR A 142 -3.09 -11.62 -0.07
CA TYR A 142 -2.74 -12.45 1.10
C TYR A 142 -3.00 -13.93 0.87
N ASN A 143 -4.07 -14.27 0.14
CA ASN A 143 -4.40 -15.64 -0.28
C ASN A 143 -4.44 -16.62 0.89
N ASP A 144 -5.26 -16.36 1.89
CA ASP A 144 -5.41 -17.16 3.11
C ASP A 144 -4.07 -17.44 3.84
N GLY A 145 -3.08 -16.58 3.64
CA GLY A 145 -1.75 -16.68 4.26
C GLY A 145 -0.69 -17.35 3.40
N ASP A 146 -1.04 -17.96 2.28
CA ASP A 146 -0.09 -18.67 1.41
C ASP A 146 1.06 -17.78 0.95
N ILE A 147 0.83 -16.47 0.77
CA ILE A 147 1.89 -15.54 0.37
C ILE A 147 3.02 -15.48 1.40
N GLN A 148 2.75 -15.65 2.68
CA GLN A 148 3.73 -15.61 3.76
C GLN A 148 4.60 -16.88 3.83
N GLU A 149 4.23 -17.93 3.10
CA GLU A 149 4.84 -19.25 3.15
C GLU A 149 5.88 -19.48 2.03
N ILE A 150 6.04 -18.52 1.10
CA ILE A 150 6.91 -18.65 -0.08
C ILE A 150 8.38 -18.83 0.34
N HIS A 151 8.80 -18.22 1.46
CA HIS A 151 10.17 -18.38 1.99
C HIS A 151 10.57 -19.86 2.20
N LYS A 152 9.61 -20.76 2.43
CA LYS A 152 9.85 -22.20 2.65
C LYS A 152 10.38 -22.92 1.42
N VAL A 153 10.05 -22.40 0.23
CA VAL A 153 10.53 -22.95 -1.06
C VAL A 153 11.76 -22.23 -1.60
N MET A 154 12.16 -21.11 -1.00
CA MET A 154 13.40 -20.41 -1.32
C MET A 154 14.59 -21.17 -0.76
N GLY A 155 15.44 -21.69 -1.64
CA GLY A 155 16.55 -22.56 -1.22
C GLY A 155 17.71 -21.81 -0.52
N LYS A 156 18.61 -22.60 0.09
CA LYS A 156 19.83 -22.07 0.74
C LYS A 156 20.69 -21.13 -0.14
N PRO A 157 20.80 -21.31 -1.48
CA PRO A 157 21.54 -20.38 -2.33
C PRO A 157 20.95 -18.96 -2.31
N VAL A 158 19.61 -18.81 -2.36
CA VAL A 158 18.94 -17.51 -2.29
C VAL A 158 19.21 -16.84 -0.95
N LYS A 159 19.04 -17.58 0.15
CA LYS A 159 19.38 -17.07 1.49
C LYS A 159 20.82 -16.56 1.56
N ARG A 160 21.79 -17.35 1.07
CA ARG A 160 23.21 -16.98 1.11
C ARG A 160 23.48 -15.71 0.32
N TRP A 161 22.90 -15.62 -0.87
CA TRP A 161 23.04 -14.45 -1.73
C TRP A 161 22.45 -13.19 -1.10
N LEU A 162 21.23 -13.26 -0.53
CA LEU A 162 20.61 -12.13 0.16
C LEU A 162 21.39 -11.65 1.39
N LEU A 163 22.11 -12.54 2.06
CA LEU A 163 22.96 -12.20 3.20
C LEU A 163 24.23 -11.41 2.81
N GLU A 164 24.56 -11.31 1.52
CA GLU A 164 25.67 -10.48 1.02
C GLU A 164 25.35 -8.99 1.02
N PHE A 165 24.06 -8.62 1.09
CA PHE A 165 23.62 -7.24 1.10
C PHE A 165 23.55 -6.67 2.51
N SER A 166 24.09 -5.45 2.68
CA SER A 166 24.05 -4.73 3.96
C SER A 166 22.64 -4.26 4.28
N ASN A 167 21.92 -3.74 3.27
CA ASN A 167 20.55 -3.28 3.38
C ASN A 167 19.67 -4.04 2.41
N VAL A 168 18.50 -4.46 2.87
CA VAL A 168 17.50 -5.15 2.07
C VAL A 168 16.21 -4.37 2.16
N PHE A 169 15.73 -3.90 1.02
CA PHE A 169 14.47 -3.19 0.86
C PHE A 169 13.50 -4.04 0.06
N THR A 170 12.20 -3.89 0.32
CA THR A 170 11.17 -4.56 -0.45
C THR A 170 9.96 -3.66 -0.68
N LEU A 171 9.27 -3.87 -1.82
CA LEU A 171 7.96 -3.32 -2.12
C LEU A 171 6.83 -4.32 -1.80
N ASN A 172 7.21 -5.54 -1.44
CA ASN A 172 6.25 -6.59 -1.13
C ASN A 172 5.65 -6.38 0.25
N TYR A 173 4.38 -6.72 0.40
CA TYR A 173 3.67 -6.70 1.68
C TYR A 173 3.93 -7.94 2.54
N ASP A 174 4.49 -9.01 1.96
CA ASP A 174 4.84 -10.24 2.69
C ASP A 174 6.20 -10.12 3.40
N ASN A 175 6.41 -10.97 4.40
CA ASN A 175 7.64 -11.00 5.19
C ASN A 175 8.54 -12.21 4.85
N ASN A 176 8.48 -12.72 3.62
CA ASN A 176 9.24 -13.89 3.20
C ASN A 176 10.76 -13.69 3.30
N ILE A 177 11.23 -12.48 3.00
CA ILE A 177 12.66 -12.18 3.02
C ILE A 177 13.20 -12.18 4.46
N GLU A 178 12.50 -11.52 5.40
CA GLU A 178 12.83 -11.57 6.83
C GLU A 178 12.85 -13.01 7.34
N ASP A 179 11.82 -13.77 7.00
CA ASP A 179 11.69 -15.15 7.44
C ASP A 179 12.77 -16.05 6.85
N LEU A 180 13.22 -15.74 5.63
CA LEU A 180 14.32 -16.45 5.01
C LEU A 180 15.68 -16.11 5.64
N ILE A 181 16.00 -14.82 5.75
CA ILE A 181 17.35 -14.38 6.17
C ILE A 181 17.48 -14.17 7.68
N LYS A 182 16.36 -14.08 8.42
CA LYS A 182 16.28 -13.86 9.87
C LYS A 182 16.97 -12.57 10.32
N ARG A 183 16.76 -11.50 9.57
CA ARG A 183 17.17 -10.14 9.92
C ARG A 183 16.15 -9.13 9.37
N PRO A 184 16.12 -7.87 9.90
CA PRO A 184 15.21 -6.85 9.43
C PRO A 184 15.34 -6.56 7.93
N VAL A 185 14.21 -6.26 7.29
CA VAL A 185 14.06 -5.78 5.93
C VAL A 185 13.24 -4.49 5.96
N PHE A 186 13.55 -3.54 5.11
CA PHE A 186 12.87 -2.27 5.02
C PHE A 186 11.72 -2.36 4.02
N HIS A 187 10.48 -2.30 4.51
CA HIS A 187 9.27 -2.33 3.69
C HIS A 187 8.88 -0.92 3.25
N LEU A 188 9.14 -0.57 1.99
CA LEU A 188 8.81 0.77 1.45
C LEU A 188 7.30 0.98 1.28
N HIS A 189 6.53 -0.08 1.26
CA HIS A 189 5.07 -0.01 1.12
C HIS A 189 4.33 -0.67 2.31
N GLY A 190 5.00 -0.81 3.47
CA GLY A 190 4.43 -1.50 4.61
C GLY A 190 4.32 -3.02 4.44
N ASP A 191 3.73 -3.70 5.40
CA ASP A 191 3.65 -5.17 5.42
C ASP A 191 2.38 -5.69 6.12
N PHE A 192 2.06 -6.98 5.91
CA PHE A 192 0.89 -7.64 6.49
C PHE A 192 0.97 -7.89 8.00
N ARG A 193 2.15 -7.87 8.62
CA ARG A 193 2.32 -8.17 10.06
C ARG A 193 2.20 -6.93 10.94
N THR A 194 2.48 -5.76 10.36
CA THR A 194 2.40 -4.50 11.11
C THR A 194 0.97 -3.97 11.05
N PRO A 195 0.27 -3.80 12.18
CA PRO A 195 -1.09 -3.25 12.19
C PRO A 195 -1.11 -1.81 11.65
N ALA A 196 -2.20 -1.42 11.01
CA ALA A 196 -2.42 -0.03 10.60
C ALA A 196 -2.34 0.92 11.80
N ASN A 197 -1.94 2.18 11.59
CA ASN A 197 -1.76 3.15 12.68
C ASN A 197 -3.00 3.28 13.58
N SER A 198 -4.19 3.27 12.99
CA SER A 198 -5.45 3.36 13.70
C SER A 198 -5.75 2.13 14.58
N GLU A 199 -5.16 1.00 14.25
CA GLU A 199 -5.38 -0.29 14.93
C GLU A 199 -4.19 -0.67 15.82
N ASN A 200 -3.08 0.06 15.74
CA ASN A 200 -1.87 -0.21 16.49
C ASN A 200 -1.82 0.62 17.80
N PRO A 201 -2.02 0.02 18.97
CA PRO A 201 -2.00 0.75 20.24
C PRO A 201 -0.61 1.30 20.63
N GLN A 202 0.44 0.97 19.89
CA GLN A 202 1.79 1.52 20.08
C GLN A 202 2.01 2.80 19.26
N THR A 203 1.05 3.19 18.43
CA THR A 203 1.04 4.50 17.76
C THR A 203 0.15 5.47 18.52
N LEU A 204 0.41 6.77 18.39
CA LEU A 204 -0.41 7.81 19.03
C LEU A 204 -1.88 7.70 18.62
N ILE A 205 -2.15 7.54 17.33
CA ILE A 205 -3.52 7.46 16.80
C ILE A 205 -4.23 6.23 17.36
N GLY A 206 -3.61 5.06 17.30
CA GLY A 206 -4.22 3.83 17.79
C GLY A 206 -4.39 3.83 19.32
N HIS A 207 -3.46 4.45 20.06
CA HIS A 207 -3.57 4.62 21.51
C HIS A 207 -4.76 5.52 21.88
N ILE A 208 -4.89 6.69 21.20
CA ILE A 208 -6.01 7.62 21.42
C ILE A 208 -7.35 6.94 21.13
N ARG A 209 -7.47 6.23 20.01
CA ARG A 209 -8.69 5.49 19.67
C ARG A 209 -9.04 4.44 20.70
N LYS A 210 -8.04 3.70 21.19
CA LYS A 210 -8.25 2.70 22.24
C LYS A 210 -8.77 3.31 23.52
N ILE A 211 -8.22 4.46 23.97
CA ILE A 211 -8.68 5.16 25.18
C ILE A 211 -10.12 5.66 25.00
N LYS A 212 -10.45 6.18 23.81
CA LYS A 212 -11.80 6.67 23.48
C LYS A 212 -12.83 5.56 23.30
N GLY A 213 -12.41 4.30 23.24
CA GLY A 213 -13.30 3.17 22.96
C GLY A 213 -13.78 3.13 21.50
N GLU A 214 -13.05 3.75 20.60
CA GLU A 214 -13.36 3.85 19.15
C GLU A 214 -12.75 2.68 18.36
N ASN A 215 -12.61 1.51 18.98
CA ASN A 215 -12.08 0.34 18.31
C ASN A 215 -13.02 -0.13 17.20
N VAL A 216 -12.48 -0.44 16.04
CA VAL A 216 -13.22 -1.09 14.96
C VAL A 216 -13.36 -2.57 15.30
N ASP A 217 -14.57 -3.11 15.15
CA ASP A 217 -14.78 -4.56 15.21
C ASP A 217 -14.27 -5.16 13.89
N ILE A 218 -13.06 -5.71 13.96
CA ILE A 218 -12.39 -6.29 12.79
C ILE A 218 -12.84 -7.75 12.66
N PRO A 219 -13.51 -8.11 11.54
CA PRO A 219 -13.83 -9.51 11.31
C PRO A 219 -12.55 -10.35 11.26
N HIS A 220 -12.48 -11.41 12.06
CA HIS A 220 -11.28 -12.24 12.21
C HIS A 220 -10.69 -12.72 10.87
N GLN A 221 -11.55 -13.04 9.92
CA GLN A 221 -11.14 -13.47 8.57
C GLN A 221 -10.43 -12.38 7.76
N PHE A 222 -10.47 -11.10 8.18
CA PHE A 222 -9.87 -9.95 7.49
C PHE A 222 -8.83 -9.21 8.34
N GLU A 223 -8.42 -9.73 9.51
CA GLU A 223 -7.42 -9.07 10.37
C GLU A 223 -6.16 -8.67 9.61
N HIS A 224 -5.69 -9.51 8.70
CA HIS A 224 -4.52 -9.24 7.85
C HIS A 224 -4.68 -8.05 6.89
N CYS A 225 -5.93 -7.60 6.64
CA CYS A 225 -6.20 -6.44 5.79
C CYS A 225 -6.14 -5.12 6.57
N PHE A 226 -6.10 -5.15 7.91
CA PHE A 226 -5.98 -3.98 8.78
C PHE A 226 -4.52 -3.75 9.17
N CYS A 227 -3.64 -3.86 8.20
CA CYS A 227 -2.20 -3.71 8.32
C CYS A 227 -1.73 -2.35 7.79
N ASP A 228 -0.45 -2.08 7.90
CA ASP A 228 0.16 -0.84 7.44
C ASP A 228 0.52 -0.87 5.94
N ALA A 229 0.16 -1.93 5.23
CA ALA A 229 0.36 -2.01 3.79
C ALA A 229 -0.24 -0.78 3.09
N LEU A 230 0.61 -0.02 2.39
CA LEU A 230 0.20 1.16 1.63
C LEU A 230 -0.36 0.72 0.28
N PHE A 231 -1.64 0.38 0.26
CA PHE A 231 -2.37 0.08 -0.95
C PHE A 231 -3.20 1.32 -1.35
N ASP A 232 -2.75 2.04 -2.35
CA ASP A 232 -3.38 3.27 -2.86
C ASP A 232 -3.09 3.39 -4.36
N TYR A 233 -3.45 4.53 -4.98
CA TYR A 233 -3.18 4.77 -6.40
C TYR A 233 -1.70 4.58 -6.72
N ALA A 234 -1.42 3.95 -7.87
CA ALA A 234 -0.06 3.73 -8.32
C ALA A 234 0.69 5.04 -8.63
N GLY A 235 2.01 4.93 -8.73
CA GLY A 235 2.87 6.03 -9.18
C GLY A 235 3.23 7.04 -8.08
N GLU A 236 3.41 8.32 -8.46
CA GLU A 236 3.91 9.37 -7.56
C GLU A 236 2.99 9.62 -6.35
N HIS A 237 1.69 9.49 -6.53
CA HIS A 237 0.72 9.69 -5.45
C HIS A 237 1.01 8.80 -4.24
N LYS A 238 1.37 7.54 -4.46
CA LYS A 238 1.74 6.61 -3.39
C LYS A 238 2.98 7.07 -2.61
N TYR A 239 3.98 7.58 -3.34
CA TYR A 239 5.17 8.15 -2.72
C TYR A 239 4.83 9.41 -1.91
N ASP A 240 3.98 10.29 -2.44
CA ASP A 240 3.56 11.51 -1.74
C ASP A 240 2.84 11.21 -0.44
N ILE A 241 1.99 10.18 -0.42
CA ILE A 241 1.34 9.71 0.82
C ILE A 241 2.37 9.22 1.82
N ALA A 242 3.30 8.35 1.42
CA ALA A 242 4.35 7.85 2.32
C ALA A 242 5.20 8.99 2.89
N LEU A 243 5.58 9.94 2.02
CA LEU A 243 6.34 11.13 2.42
C LEU A 243 5.55 12.06 3.35
N ALA A 244 4.23 12.16 3.17
CA ALA A 244 3.37 12.95 4.05
C ALA A 244 3.34 12.37 5.47
N PHE A 245 3.35 11.05 5.63
CA PHE A 245 3.48 10.40 6.94
C PHE A 245 4.83 10.72 7.61
N GLU A 246 5.95 10.60 6.87
CA GLU A 246 7.29 10.93 7.40
C GLU A 246 7.36 12.40 7.83
N LYS A 247 6.95 13.34 6.96
CA LYS A 247 6.95 14.78 7.25
C LYS A 247 5.98 15.16 8.37
N GLY A 248 4.85 14.49 8.48
CA GLY A 248 3.88 14.69 9.56
C GLY A 248 4.48 14.35 10.91
N ALA A 249 5.16 13.22 11.03
CA ALA A 249 5.86 12.82 12.25
C ALA A 249 6.98 13.81 12.61
N GLU A 250 7.82 14.20 11.64
CA GLU A 250 8.89 15.21 11.85
C GLU A 250 8.30 16.57 12.28
N GLY A 251 7.19 16.98 11.67
CA GLY A 251 6.49 18.22 12.01
C GLY A 251 5.99 18.22 13.45
N LEU A 252 5.34 17.15 13.90
CA LEU A 252 4.87 17.02 15.29
C LEU A 252 6.02 17.03 16.29
N LEU A 253 7.11 16.31 16.02
CA LEU A 253 8.33 16.36 16.86
C LEU A 253 8.97 17.75 16.90
N SER A 254 8.92 18.51 15.81
CA SER A 254 9.41 19.88 15.75
C SER A 254 8.55 20.84 16.58
N LEU A 255 7.22 20.68 16.51
CA LEU A 255 6.28 21.47 17.34
C LEU A 255 6.49 21.20 18.82
N GLU A 256 6.64 19.94 19.23
CA GLU A 256 6.94 19.56 20.61
C GLU A 256 8.23 20.24 21.13
N LYS A 257 9.29 20.22 20.34
CA LYS A 257 10.58 20.84 20.68
C LYS A 257 10.57 22.37 20.65
N SER A 258 9.57 22.98 20.00
CA SER A 258 9.50 24.44 19.87
C SER A 258 9.19 25.18 21.17
N GLY A 259 8.67 24.49 22.20
CA GLY A 259 8.25 25.06 23.47
C GLY A 259 6.99 25.93 23.36
N VAL A 260 6.31 25.93 22.21
CA VAL A 260 5.03 26.62 22.04
C VAL A 260 3.96 25.85 22.80
N PRO A 261 3.13 26.51 23.65
CA PRO A 261 2.07 25.81 24.37
C PRO A 261 1.12 25.05 23.43
N SER A 262 0.85 23.80 23.73
CA SER A 262 -0.01 22.90 22.90
C SER A 262 -1.39 23.50 22.66
N ALA A 263 -1.94 24.23 23.63
CA ALA A 263 -3.25 24.91 23.54
C ALA A 263 -3.35 25.98 22.43
N LEU A 264 -2.26 26.33 21.78
CA LEU A 264 -2.26 27.26 20.63
C LEU A 264 -2.42 26.52 19.27
N PHE A 265 -2.44 25.19 19.27
CA PHE A 265 -2.62 24.39 18.07
C PHE A 265 -4.09 23.95 17.89
N PRO A 266 -4.48 23.54 16.67
CA PRO A 266 -5.77 22.86 16.47
C PRO A 266 -5.94 21.69 17.43
N ALA A 267 -7.18 21.48 17.90
CA ALA A 267 -7.48 20.49 18.95
C ALA A 267 -6.92 19.07 18.70
N GLN A 268 -6.89 18.64 17.43
CA GLN A 268 -6.32 17.34 17.06
C GLN A 268 -4.79 17.28 17.29
N ILE A 269 -4.08 18.33 16.94
CA ILE A 269 -2.62 18.44 17.15
C ILE A 269 -2.32 18.57 18.64
N GLU A 270 -3.09 19.41 19.35
CA GLU A 270 -2.99 19.53 20.81
C GLU A 270 -3.14 18.19 21.52
N GLU A 271 -4.13 17.40 21.13
CA GLU A 271 -4.36 16.06 21.70
C GLU A 271 -3.18 15.13 21.44
N LEU A 272 -2.67 15.09 20.19
CA LEU A 272 -1.51 14.25 19.84
C LEU A 272 -0.27 14.61 20.65
N LEU A 273 0.05 15.90 20.76
CA LEU A 273 1.20 16.37 21.54
C LEU A 273 1.05 16.08 23.03
N ARG A 274 -0.13 16.32 23.61
CA ARG A 274 -0.40 16.00 25.01
C ARG A 274 -0.25 14.52 25.32
N VAL A 275 -0.81 13.64 24.45
CA VAL A 275 -0.70 12.19 24.64
C VAL A 275 0.74 11.74 24.48
N HIS A 276 1.52 12.32 23.56
CA HIS A 276 2.94 11.99 23.41
C HIS A 276 3.79 12.47 24.60
N GLU A 277 3.46 13.61 25.20
CA GLU A 277 4.10 14.08 26.43
C GLU A 277 3.86 13.10 27.61
N GLU A 278 2.63 12.55 27.72
CA GLU A 278 2.26 11.56 28.72
C GLU A 278 2.85 10.17 28.43
N HIS A 279 3.05 9.83 27.13
CA HIS A 279 3.45 8.53 26.60
C HIS A 279 4.55 8.65 25.55
N PRO A 280 5.78 9.04 25.91
CA PRO A 280 6.87 9.30 24.97
C PRO A 280 7.38 8.03 24.26
N GLU A 281 6.97 6.84 24.70
CA GLU A 281 7.25 5.56 24.05
C GLU A 281 6.40 5.32 22.80
N LEU A 282 5.29 6.05 22.61
CA LEU A 282 4.42 5.89 21.45
C LEU A 282 5.05 6.50 20.20
N THR A 283 4.85 5.85 19.07
CA THR A 283 5.32 6.37 17.79
C THR A 283 4.27 7.28 17.15
N PHE A 284 4.72 8.27 16.36
CA PHE A 284 3.80 9.16 15.61
C PHE A 284 3.10 8.44 14.45
N GLY A 285 3.52 7.26 14.09
CA GLY A 285 2.91 6.44 13.05
C GLY A 285 3.92 5.67 12.22
N ARG A 286 3.52 5.35 11.00
CA ARG A 286 4.26 4.52 10.06
C ARG A 286 5.58 5.18 9.65
N ASN A 287 6.61 4.34 9.50
CA ASN A 287 7.82 4.70 8.78
C ASN A 287 7.93 3.75 7.57
N TYR A 288 7.86 4.30 6.38
CA TYR A 288 8.03 3.56 5.12
C TYR A 288 9.49 3.53 4.63
N HIS A 289 10.44 4.00 5.45
CA HIS A 289 11.88 3.90 5.19
C HIS A 289 12.37 4.56 3.89
N PHE A 290 11.61 5.52 3.36
CA PHE A 290 12.03 6.26 2.17
C PHE A 290 13.24 7.17 2.44
N ALA A 291 13.38 7.69 3.68
CA ALA A 291 14.55 8.45 4.07
C ALA A 291 15.81 7.59 3.99
N GLU A 292 15.79 6.40 4.59
CA GLU A 292 16.90 5.44 4.55
C GLU A 292 17.21 4.98 3.13
N PHE A 293 16.17 4.81 2.29
CA PHE A 293 16.35 4.42 0.89
C PHE A 293 17.03 5.51 0.07
N ARG A 294 16.67 6.80 0.26
CA ARG A 294 17.30 7.94 -0.44
C ARG A 294 18.74 8.19 -0.02
N GLU A 295 19.12 7.82 1.20
CA GLU A 295 20.48 7.99 1.72
C GLU A 295 21.42 6.84 1.33
N LEU A 296 20.96 5.88 0.51
CA LEU A 296 21.79 4.77 0.09
C LEU A 296 23.04 5.27 -0.65
N ALA A 297 24.17 4.67 -0.30
CA ALA A 297 25.45 4.88 -0.95
C ALA A 297 26.07 3.55 -1.36
N GLY A 298 26.65 3.49 -2.56
CA GLY A 298 27.31 2.31 -3.05
C GLY A 298 26.54 1.62 -4.17
N GLU A 299 26.45 0.31 -4.15
CA GLU A 299 25.84 -0.52 -5.19
C GLU A 299 24.41 -0.89 -4.80
N LEU A 300 23.43 -0.60 -5.66
CA LEU A 300 22.05 -1.01 -5.49
C LEU A 300 21.67 -2.04 -6.56
N HIS A 301 21.24 -3.21 -6.11
CA HIS A 301 20.66 -4.25 -6.95
C HIS A 301 19.13 -4.13 -6.92
N ILE A 302 18.49 -4.28 -8.07
CA ILE A 302 17.02 -4.24 -8.18
C ILE A 302 16.56 -5.53 -8.84
N ILE A 303 15.61 -6.23 -8.22
CA ILE A 303 15.05 -7.46 -8.77
C ILE A 303 13.53 -7.51 -8.61
N GLY A 304 12.86 -8.12 -9.59
CA GLY A 304 11.44 -8.45 -9.50
C GLY A 304 10.48 -7.26 -9.48
N MET A 305 10.93 -6.08 -9.88
CA MET A 305 10.10 -4.88 -10.00
C MET A 305 9.51 -4.73 -11.39
N SER A 306 8.37 -4.05 -11.47
CA SER A 306 7.78 -3.57 -12.72
C SER A 306 8.12 -2.09 -12.91
N PRO A 307 8.89 -1.70 -13.95
CA PRO A 307 9.18 -0.29 -14.19
C PRO A 307 7.94 0.59 -14.39
N ASN A 308 6.84 0.00 -14.88
CA ASN A 308 5.61 0.74 -15.13
C ASN A 308 4.82 1.01 -13.83
N ASN A 309 4.76 0.02 -12.91
CA ASN A 309 3.99 0.17 -11.67
C ASN A 309 4.77 0.94 -10.61
N ASP A 310 6.10 0.77 -10.58
CA ASP A 310 6.97 1.31 -9.53
C ASP A 310 7.85 2.46 -10.03
N SER A 311 7.38 3.23 -11.04
CA SER A 311 8.13 4.33 -11.67
C SER A 311 8.59 5.39 -10.66
N HIS A 312 7.82 5.65 -9.62
CA HIS A 312 8.15 6.58 -8.55
C HIS A 312 9.41 6.18 -7.76
N ILE A 313 9.66 4.89 -7.62
CA ILE A 313 10.87 4.37 -6.95
C ILE A 313 12.13 4.65 -7.80
N PHE A 314 12.03 4.48 -9.12
CA PHE A 314 13.16 4.75 -10.02
C PHE A 314 13.57 6.24 -10.07
N LYS A 315 12.67 7.17 -9.70
CA LYS A 315 12.98 8.60 -9.58
C LYS A 315 13.79 8.94 -8.32
N LEU A 316 13.91 8.01 -7.37
CA LEU A 316 14.66 8.19 -6.13
C LEU A 316 16.11 7.70 -6.23
N ILE A 317 16.46 7.02 -7.30
CA ILE A 317 17.76 6.44 -7.60
C ILE A 317 18.48 7.29 -8.62
#